data_fcc5397c6b92855315dd5eabb5f44514
#
_entry.id   fcc5397c6b92855315dd5eabb5f44514
#
_cell.length_a   1.000
_cell.length_b   1.000
_cell.length_c   1.000
_cell.angle_alpha   90.00
_cell.angle_beta   90.00
_cell.angle_gamma   90.00
#
_symmetry.space_group_name_H-M   'P 1'
#
loop_
_entity.id
_entity.type
_entity.pdbx_description
1 polymer ?
#
loop_
_entity_poly.entity_id
_entity_poly.type
_entity_poly.pdbx_seq_one_letter_code
_entity_poly.pdbx_strand_id
1 'polypeptide(L)'
;MTTGGTIVETACVVDTSVIVRLGDERIFHVIPQLFACAIVPQEVLDEIINHQALKRQISTYQQAAKVKIAGRIMLNQFQRASYDSAISSMRPYLSCEQGPYSNIGEMSAVALAIALSVPIVLMDDSDAEKVIARIPGIQDEIRIFRSVAVIRAAKACDIVSRRTERALEKKWASKGYAPMHSEDGEVLREALKKAGTT
;
A
#
# COMPACT_ATOMS: atom_id res chain seq x y z
N MET A 1 -12.90 -21.26 -22.99
CA MET A 1 -11.97 -20.20 -23.41
C MET A 1 -12.06 -19.10 -22.36
N THR A 2 -11.18 -19.14 -21.39
CA THR A 2 -11.08 -18.12 -20.34
C THR A 2 -10.32 -16.94 -20.93
N THR A 3 -11.03 -15.85 -21.15
CA THR A 3 -10.43 -14.56 -21.49
C THR A 3 -9.62 -14.09 -20.28
N GLY A 4 -8.31 -14.34 -20.34
CA GLY A 4 -7.37 -13.76 -19.38
C GLY A 4 -7.50 -12.25 -19.43
N GLY A 5 -8.11 -11.67 -18.38
CA GLY A 5 -8.16 -10.23 -18.21
C GLY A 5 -6.74 -9.71 -18.13
N THR A 6 -6.40 -8.81 -19.01
CA THR A 6 -5.12 -8.10 -19.04
C THR A 6 -4.95 -7.42 -17.68
N ILE A 7 -4.02 -7.90 -16.87
CA ILE A 7 -3.65 -7.28 -15.60
C ILE A 7 -2.98 -5.97 -15.97
N VAL A 8 -3.60 -4.91 -15.51
CA VAL A 8 -3.21 -3.55 -15.79
C VAL A 8 -1.93 -3.19 -15.05
N GLU A 9 -0.99 -2.56 -15.75
CA GLU A 9 0.33 -2.16 -15.25
C GLU A 9 0.26 -0.99 -14.24
N THR A 10 -0.42 -1.18 -13.13
CA THR A 10 -0.53 -0.15 -12.08
C THR A 10 0.46 -0.42 -10.97
N ALA A 11 1.22 0.60 -10.58
CA ALA A 11 2.06 0.57 -9.39
C ALA A 11 1.26 0.92 -8.13
N CYS A 12 1.72 0.43 -6.98
CA CYS A 12 1.27 0.90 -5.66
C CYS A 12 2.46 1.14 -4.74
N VAL A 13 2.28 2.00 -3.74
CA VAL A 13 3.22 2.11 -2.61
C VAL A 13 2.62 1.36 -1.43
N VAL A 14 3.43 0.61 -0.69
CA VAL A 14 2.96 -0.30 0.36
C VAL A 14 3.60 0.06 1.70
N ASP A 15 2.77 0.31 2.69
CA ASP A 15 3.18 0.56 4.08
C ASP A 15 3.44 -0.73 4.87
N THR A 16 4.19 -0.61 5.97
CA THR A 16 4.54 -1.69 6.91
C THR A 16 3.33 -2.47 7.39
N SER A 17 2.27 -1.79 7.76
CA SER A 17 1.06 -2.40 8.33
C SER A 17 0.41 -3.42 7.39
N VAL A 18 0.34 -3.12 6.09
CA VAL A 18 -0.18 -4.03 5.05
C VAL A 18 0.79 -5.18 4.79
N ILE A 19 2.11 -4.88 4.70
CA ILE A 19 3.13 -5.92 4.46
C ILE A 19 3.10 -6.96 5.58
N VAL A 20 3.11 -6.52 6.83
CA VAL A 20 3.10 -7.41 8.00
C VAL A 20 1.80 -8.21 8.03
N ARG A 21 0.65 -7.57 7.84
CA ARG A 21 -0.65 -8.23 7.89
C ARG A 21 -0.81 -9.32 6.84
N LEU A 22 -0.49 -9.01 5.58
CA LEU A 22 -0.56 -10.00 4.50
C LEU A 22 0.52 -11.09 4.64
N GLY A 23 1.67 -10.73 5.17
CA GLY A 23 2.77 -11.66 5.43
C GLY A 23 2.45 -12.66 6.54
N ASP A 24 1.88 -12.23 7.65
CA ASP A 24 1.44 -13.09 8.76
C ASP A 24 0.39 -14.12 8.30
N GLU A 25 -0.44 -13.75 7.36
CA GLU A 25 -1.43 -14.63 6.73
C GLU A 25 -0.85 -15.45 5.56
N ARG A 26 0.44 -15.29 5.23
CA ARG A 26 1.15 -15.95 4.12
C ARG A 26 0.56 -15.67 2.74
N ILE A 27 -0.05 -14.51 2.57
CA ILE A 27 -0.72 -14.09 1.34
C ILE A 27 -0.12 -12.81 0.73
N PHE A 28 1.09 -12.44 1.12
CA PHE A 28 1.80 -11.29 0.53
C PHE A 28 1.90 -11.36 -1.00
N HIS A 29 1.90 -12.59 -1.57
CA HIS A 29 1.90 -12.83 -3.01
C HIS A 29 0.74 -12.17 -3.78
N VAL A 30 -0.33 -11.80 -3.09
CA VAL A 30 -1.49 -11.10 -3.67
C VAL A 30 -1.08 -9.75 -4.26
N ILE A 31 -0.20 -9.00 -3.58
CA ILE A 31 0.24 -7.68 -4.05
C ILE A 31 0.90 -7.76 -5.44
N PRO A 32 1.97 -8.56 -5.65
CA PRO A 32 2.62 -8.63 -6.95
C PRO A 32 1.79 -9.34 -8.05
N GLN A 33 0.64 -9.90 -7.71
CA GLN A 33 -0.32 -10.42 -8.68
C GLN A 33 -1.39 -9.39 -9.08
N LEU A 34 -1.75 -8.46 -8.18
CA LEU A 34 -2.69 -7.38 -8.47
C LEU A 34 -2.02 -6.19 -9.16
N PHE A 35 -0.77 -5.91 -8.82
CA PHE A 35 -0.04 -4.74 -9.28
C PHE A 35 1.16 -5.13 -10.14
N ALA A 36 1.45 -4.34 -11.15
CA ALA A 36 2.65 -4.53 -11.97
C ALA A 36 3.92 -4.34 -11.16
N CYS A 37 3.90 -3.37 -10.24
CA CYS A 37 5.01 -3.09 -9.35
C CYS A 37 4.51 -2.58 -7.99
N ALA A 38 4.97 -3.20 -6.91
CA ALA A 38 4.81 -2.68 -5.56
C ALA A 38 6.09 -1.93 -5.15
N ILE A 39 5.94 -0.71 -4.67
CA ILE A 39 7.03 0.12 -4.18
C ILE A 39 7.00 0.08 -2.66
N VAL A 40 8.09 -0.37 -2.05
CA VAL A 40 8.26 -0.44 -0.61
C VAL A 40 9.24 0.66 -0.19
N PRO A 41 8.82 1.60 0.66
CA PRO A 41 9.73 2.60 1.21
C PRO A 41 10.91 1.95 1.95
N GLN A 42 12.09 2.57 1.91
CA GLN A 42 13.25 2.08 2.65
C GLN A 42 12.96 2.04 4.16
N GLU A 43 12.28 3.03 4.67
CA GLU A 43 11.87 3.15 6.07
C GLU A 43 10.98 1.97 6.48
N VAL A 44 10.03 1.57 5.64
CA VAL A 44 9.17 0.39 5.83
C VAL A 44 10.01 -0.90 5.86
N LEU A 45 11.00 -1.02 4.99
CA LEU A 45 11.90 -2.17 4.99
C LEU A 45 12.72 -2.25 6.28
N ASP A 46 13.14 -1.11 6.82
CA ASP A 46 13.91 -1.01 8.06
C ASP A 46 13.03 -1.39 9.28
N GLU A 47 11.75 -1.03 9.29
CA GLU A 47 10.81 -1.41 10.34
C GLU A 47 10.58 -2.93 10.41
N ILE A 48 10.53 -3.62 9.27
CA ILE A 48 10.34 -5.08 9.22
C ILE A 48 11.64 -5.87 9.40
N ILE A 49 12.69 -5.26 9.93
CA ILE A 49 14.02 -5.87 10.02
C ILE A 49 14.02 -7.22 10.76
N ASN A 50 13.15 -7.39 11.74
CA ASN A 50 13.02 -8.60 12.54
C ASN A 50 12.15 -9.69 11.88
N HIS A 51 11.45 -9.38 10.79
CA HIS A 51 10.58 -10.32 10.07
C HIS A 51 11.33 -11.02 8.93
N GLN A 52 12.25 -11.92 9.25
CA GLN A 52 13.11 -12.60 8.28
C GLN A 52 12.35 -13.29 7.13
N ALA A 53 11.19 -13.90 7.43
CA ALA A 53 10.37 -14.56 6.41
C ALA A 53 9.81 -13.57 5.39
N LEU A 54 9.34 -12.39 5.85
CA LEU A 54 8.85 -11.32 4.98
C LEU A 54 9.96 -10.71 4.13
N LYS A 55 11.13 -10.47 4.72
CA LYS A 55 12.31 -9.98 3.97
C LYS A 55 12.68 -10.92 2.83
N ARG A 56 12.68 -12.22 3.05
CA ARG A 56 12.94 -13.21 2.00
C ARG A 56 11.90 -13.15 0.89
N GLN A 57 10.62 -13.02 1.22
CA GLN A 57 9.56 -12.88 0.22
C GLN A 57 9.73 -11.59 -0.60
N ILE A 58 9.94 -10.45 0.06
CA ILE A 58 10.20 -9.16 -0.61
C ILE A 58 11.41 -9.29 -1.55
N SER A 59 12.51 -9.85 -1.09
CA SER A 59 13.72 -10.06 -1.89
C SER A 59 13.45 -10.95 -3.12
N THR A 60 12.64 -12.01 -2.99
CA THR A 60 12.26 -12.86 -4.12
C THR A 60 11.46 -12.07 -5.16
N TYR A 61 10.49 -11.27 -4.75
CA TYR A 61 9.71 -10.44 -5.66
C TYR A 61 10.48 -9.24 -6.21
N GLN A 62 11.48 -8.74 -5.48
CA GLN A 62 12.41 -7.73 -5.96
C GLN A 62 13.27 -8.27 -7.11
N GLN A 63 13.78 -9.49 -6.98
CA GLN A 63 14.52 -10.16 -8.06
C GLN A 63 13.67 -10.39 -9.31
N ALA A 64 12.36 -10.62 -9.12
CA ALA A 64 11.39 -10.74 -10.21
C ALA A 64 10.90 -9.39 -10.76
N ALA A 65 11.49 -8.25 -10.33
CA ALA A 65 11.08 -6.89 -10.67
C ALA A 65 9.61 -6.52 -10.33
N LYS A 66 8.96 -7.32 -9.47
CA LYS A 66 7.58 -7.09 -9.01
C LYS A 66 7.51 -6.22 -7.75
N VAL A 67 8.61 -6.09 -7.03
CA VAL A 67 8.77 -5.20 -5.88
C VAL A 67 10.01 -4.34 -6.11
N LYS A 68 9.87 -3.05 -5.85
CA LYS A 68 10.99 -2.09 -5.82
C LYS A 68 11.12 -1.50 -4.43
N ILE A 69 12.34 -1.41 -3.94
CA ILE A 69 12.62 -0.63 -2.74
C ILE A 69 12.99 0.77 -3.21
N ALA A 70 12.38 1.78 -2.63
CA ALA A 70 12.67 3.17 -2.94
C ALA A 70 12.78 3.99 -1.66
N GLY A 71 13.64 5.01 -1.70
CA GLY A 71 13.80 5.97 -0.62
C GLY A 71 14.22 7.30 -1.19
N ARG A 72 14.15 8.35 -0.36
CA ARG A 72 14.46 9.73 -0.73
C ARG A 72 15.76 9.88 -1.54
N ILE A 73 16.81 9.12 -1.20
CA ILE A 73 18.11 9.19 -1.86
C ILE A 73 18.12 8.70 -3.32
N MET A 74 17.14 7.86 -3.69
CA MET A 74 16.99 7.30 -5.04
C MET A 74 16.19 8.19 -5.98
N LEU A 75 15.57 9.26 -5.45
CA LEU A 75 14.74 10.19 -6.20
C LEU A 75 15.62 11.19 -6.96
N ASN A 76 15.16 11.61 -8.14
CA ASN A 76 15.77 12.74 -8.84
C ASN A 76 15.43 14.07 -8.11
N GLN A 77 16.00 15.19 -8.56
CA GLN A 77 15.86 16.47 -7.88
C GLN A 77 14.39 16.93 -7.74
N PHE A 78 13.58 16.78 -8.79
CA PHE A 78 12.16 17.18 -8.75
C PHE A 78 11.34 16.27 -7.84
N GLN A 79 11.52 14.97 -7.96
CA GLN A 79 10.87 13.98 -7.11
C GLN A 79 11.23 14.18 -5.64
N ARG A 80 12.50 14.51 -5.35
CA ARG A 80 12.96 14.80 -3.99
C ARG A 80 12.31 16.04 -3.42
N ALA A 81 12.16 17.10 -4.23
CA ALA A 81 11.44 18.30 -3.80
C ALA A 81 9.98 18.02 -3.47
N SER A 82 9.29 17.23 -4.31
CA SER A 82 7.91 16.79 -4.06
C SER A 82 7.80 15.92 -2.79
N TYR A 83 8.73 14.98 -2.61
CA TYR A 83 8.82 14.14 -1.40
C TYR A 83 8.97 14.99 -0.14
N ASP A 84 9.96 15.90 -0.12
CA ASP A 84 10.25 16.74 1.03
C ASP A 84 9.09 17.71 1.34
N SER A 85 8.41 18.22 0.32
CA SER A 85 7.20 19.03 0.46
C SER A 85 6.06 18.25 1.10
N ALA A 86 5.82 17.03 0.62
CA ALA A 86 4.78 16.15 1.18
C ALA A 86 5.06 15.81 2.66
N ILE A 87 6.30 15.40 3.00
CA ILE A 87 6.71 15.14 4.40
C ILE A 87 6.47 16.38 5.27
N SER A 88 6.87 17.56 4.77
CA SER A 88 6.70 18.82 5.53
C SER A 88 5.23 19.15 5.77
N SER A 89 4.36 18.88 4.80
CA SER A 89 2.92 19.10 4.91
C SER A 89 2.23 18.13 5.89
N MET A 90 2.70 16.89 6.00
CA MET A 90 2.14 15.88 6.88
C MET A 90 2.65 15.97 8.33
N ARG A 91 3.90 16.38 8.51
CA ARG A 91 4.58 16.38 9.82
C ARG A 91 3.79 17.07 10.95
N PRO A 92 3.17 18.25 10.75
CA PRO A 92 2.40 18.91 11.81
C PRO A 92 1.21 18.10 12.33
N TYR A 93 0.67 17.22 11.50
CA TYR A 93 -0.54 16.47 11.81
C TYR A 93 -0.26 15.06 12.35
N LEU A 94 0.82 14.42 11.91
CA LEU A 94 1.12 13.03 12.23
C LEU A 94 2.16 12.85 13.34
N SER A 95 2.96 13.87 13.65
CA SER A 95 4.02 13.78 14.67
C SER A 95 3.60 14.27 16.07
N CYS A 96 2.38 14.80 16.24
CA CYS A 96 2.02 15.54 17.47
C CYS A 96 1.77 14.68 18.70
N GLU A 97 1.43 13.39 18.59
CA GLU A 97 0.98 12.60 19.74
C GLU A 97 1.98 11.57 20.26
N GLN A 98 2.95 11.13 19.46
CA GLN A 98 3.80 9.97 19.79
C GLN A 98 5.31 10.21 19.67
N GLY A 99 5.74 11.44 19.41
CA GLY A 99 7.16 11.80 19.23
C GLY A 99 7.58 12.00 17.78
N PRO A 100 8.79 12.56 17.55
CA PRO A 100 9.23 13.04 16.22
C PRO A 100 9.46 11.94 15.17
N TYR A 101 9.44 10.68 15.56
CA TYR A 101 9.68 9.53 14.70
C TYR A 101 8.46 8.62 14.51
N SER A 102 7.32 8.97 15.10
CA SER A 102 6.10 8.20 14.89
C SER A 102 5.56 8.44 13.47
N ASN A 103 4.95 7.42 12.89
CA ASN A 103 4.34 7.45 11.55
C ASN A 103 5.32 7.79 10.40
N ILE A 104 6.62 7.54 10.58
CA ILE A 104 7.62 7.77 9.52
C ILE A 104 7.36 6.87 8.30
N GLY A 105 7.00 5.62 8.52
CA GLY A 105 6.65 4.66 7.45
C GLY A 105 5.48 5.17 6.62
N GLU A 106 4.40 5.57 7.29
CA GLU A 106 3.19 6.10 6.67
C GLU A 106 3.46 7.39 5.88
N MET A 107 4.18 8.33 6.50
CA MET A 107 4.57 9.58 5.82
C MET A 107 5.46 9.30 4.60
N SER A 108 6.41 8.39 4.72
CA SER A 108 7.31 8.01 3.62
C SER A 108 6.55 7.32 2.49
N ALA A 109 5.58 6.47 2.80
CA ALA A 109 4.75 5.81 1.79
C ALA A 109 3.95 6.83 0.98
N VAL A 110 3.29 7.78 1.65
CA VAL A 110 2.53 8.85 0.98
C VAL A 110 3.44 9.79 0.19
N ALA A 111 4.56 10.22 0.77
CA ALA A 111 5.50 11.11 0.10
C ALA A 111 6.13 10.48 -1.15
N LEU A 112 6.45 9.18 -1.11
CA LEU A 112 6.91 8.43 -2.27
C LEU A 112 5.83 8.31 -3.34
N ALA A 113 4.59 8.05 -2.94
CA ALA A 113 3.46 7.97 -3.87
C ALA A 113 3.32 9.28 -4.67
N ILE A 114 3.34 10.43 -3.99
CA ILE A 114 3.31 11.77 -4.62
C ILE A 114 4.54 11.99 -5.50
N ALA A 115 5.75 11.76 -4.97
CA ALA A 115 7.00 12.01 -5.69
C ALA A 115 7.14 11.17 -6.97
N LEU A 116 6.56 9.99 -6.99
CA LEU A 116 6.61 9.05 -8.11
C LEU A 116 5.33 9.08 -8.96
N SER A 117 4.36 9.94 -8.64
CA SER A 117 3.03 10.01 -9.28
C SER A 117 2.31 8.66 -9.29
N VAL A 118 2.41 7.92 -8.18
CA VAL A 118 1.72 6.65 -7.97
C VAL A 118 0.43 6.90 -7.20
N PRO A 119 -0.76 6.72 -7.80
CA PRO A 119 -2.01 7.15 -7.18
C PRO A 119 -2.53 6.21 -6.08
N ILE A 120 -1.89 5.06 -5.85
CA ILE A 120 -2.38 4.04 -4.92
C ILE A 120 -1.37 3.83 -3.80
N VAL A 121 -1.83 4.00 -2.56
CA VAL A 121 -1.12 3.66 -1.33
C VAL A 121 -1.88 2.57 -0.59
N LEU A 122 -1.18 1.52 -0.18
CA LEU A 122 -1.73 0.44 0.64
C LEU A 122 -1.29 0.67 2.10
N MET A 123 -2.26 0.94 2.99
CA MET A 123 -2.03 1.31 4.39
C MET A 123 -3.20 0.87 5.26
N ASP A 124 -2.93 0.29 6.43
CA ASP A 124 -3.95 -0.18 7.37
C ASP A 124 -4.16 0.75 8.57
N ASP A 125 -3.34 1.78 8.73
CA ASP A 125 -3.49 2.76 9.79
C ASP A 125 -4.67 3.71 9.51
N SER A 126 -5.74 3.56 10.31
CA SER A 126 -6.96 4.34 10.15
C SER A 126 -6.80 5.81 10.57
N ASP A 127 -5.88 6.09 11.48
CA ASP A 127 -5.71 7.44 12.01
C ASP A 127 -4.78 8.23 11.09
N ALA A 128 -3.71 7.63 10.60
CA ALA A 128 -2.91 8.20 9.53
C ALA A 128 -3.76 8.49 8.28
N GLU A 129 -4.61 7.55 7.85
CA GLU A 129 -5.53 7.74 6.71
C GLU A 129 -6.46 8.95 6.90
N LYS A 130 -7.11 9.08 8.08
CA LYS A 130 -7.99 10.22 8.38
C LYS A 130 -7.26 11.57 8.36
N VAL A 131 -6.02 11.59 8.84
CA VAL A 131 -5.18 12.79 8.84
C VAL A 131 -4.81 13.15 7.41
N ILE A 132 -4.28 12.21 6.64
CA ILE A 132 -3.85 12.40 5.26
C ILE A 132 -5.01 12.88 4.38
N ALA A 133 -6.21 12.32 4.57
CA ALA A 133 -7.41 12.72 3.83
C ALA A 133 -7.86 14.19 4.10
N ARG A 134 -7.30 14.85 5.12
CA ARG A 134 -7.60 16.25 5.45
C ARG A 134 -6.54 17.22 4.95
N ILE A 135 -5.42 16.73 4.43
CA ILE A 135 -4.34 17.60 3.95
C ILE A 135 -4.66 18.02 2.51
N PRO A 136 -4.89 19.34 2.28
CA PRO A 136 -5.23 19.85 0.95
C PRO A 136 -4.17 19.46 -0.10
N GLY A 137 -4.61 19.03 -1.26
CA GLY A 137 -3.74 18.63 -2.38
C GLY A 137 -3.34 17.16 -2.33
N ILE A 138 -3.11 16.56 -1.14
CA ILE A 138 -2.72 15.14 -1.04
C ILE A 138 -3.90 14.23 -1.38
N GLN A 139 -5.08 14.52 -0.86
CA GLN A 139 -6.30 13.73 -1.09
C GLN A 139 -6.70 13.60 -2.56
N ASP A 140 -6.30 14.56 -3.40
CA ASP A 140 -6.64 14.57 -4.82
C ASP A 140 -5.63 13.77 -5.66
N GLU A 141 -4.41 13.57 -5.14
CA GLU A 141 -3.32 12.90 -5.85
C GLU A 141 -3.25 11.40 -5.56
N ILE A 142 -3.64 10.98 -4.34
CA ILE A 142 -3.51 9.60 -3.90
C ILE A 142 -4.81 9.04 -3.33
N ARG A 143 -4.96 7.72 -3.42
CA ARG A 143 -6.02 6.94 -2.75
C ARG A 143 -5.40 5.90 -1.84
N ILE A 144 -5.89 5.84 -0.61
CA ILE A 144 -5.44 4.87 0.38
C ILE A 144 -6.40 3.68 0.39
N PHE A 145 -5.84 2.47 0.34
CA PHE A 145 -6.59 1.23 0.45
C PHE A 145 -5.99 0.33 1.53
N ARG A 146 -6.86 -0.31 2.31
CA ARG A 146 -6.48 -1.23 3.37
C ARG A 146 -6.32 -2.66 2.87
N SER A 147 -5.70 -3.52 3.67
CA SER A 147 -5.54 -4.95 3.38
C SER A 147 -6.84 -5.65 3.00
N VAL A 148 -7.97 -5.26 3.60
CA VAL A 148 -9.29 -5.83 3.26
C VAL A 148 -9.69 -5.49 1.82
N ALA A 149 -9.47 -4.25 1.35
CA ALA A 149 -9.72 -3.88 -0.04
C ALA A 149 -8.85 -4.70 -1.00
N VAL A 150 -7.57 -4.90 -0.64
CA VAL A 150 -6.64 -5.72 -1.43
C VAL A 150 -7.15 -7.16 -1.56
N ILE A 151 -7.61 -7.79 -0.47
CA ILE A 151 -8.14 -9.17 -0.52
C ILE A 151 -9.44 -9.26 -1.31
N ARG A 152 -10.32 -8.27 -1.20
CA ARG A 152 -11.56 -8.21 -2.01
C ARG A 152 -11.27 -8.05 -3.50
N ALA A 153 -10.33 -7.17 -3.85
CA ALA A 153 -9.86 -7.02 -5.23
C ALA A 153 -9.23 -8.32 -5.75
N ALA A 154 -8.39 -8.98 -4.92
CA ALA A 154 -7.76 -10.26 -5.26
C ALA A 154 -8.80 -11.37 -5.47
N LYS A 155 -9.86 -11.41 -4.66
CA LYS A 155 -10.98 -12.34 -4.87
C LYS A 155 -11.72 -12.02 -6.18
N ALA A 156 -11.96 -10.75 -6.47
CA ALA A 156 -12.62 -10.35 -7.72
C ALA A 156 -11.79 -10.68 -8.99
N CYS A 157 -10.47 -10.85 -8.83
CA CYS A 157 -9.53 -11.27 -9.87
C CYS A 157 -9.20 -12.78 -9.79
N ASP A 158 -9.91 -13.57 -8.99
CA ASP A 158 -9.71 -15.02 -8.78
C ASP A 158 -8.31 -15.42 -8.25
N ILE A 159 -7.58 -14.46 -7.65
CA ILE A 159 -6.26 -14.70 -7.02
C ILE A 159 -6.44 -15.43 -5.68
N VAL A 160 -7.48 -15.10 -4.93
CA VAL A 160 -7.85 -15.78 -3.69
C VAL A 160 -9.28 -16.32 -3.74
N SER A 161 -9.53 -17.42 -3.03
CA SER A 161 -10.88 -17.99 -2.96
C SER A 161 -11.81 -17.15 -2.08
N ARG A 162 -13.13 -17.23 -2.33
CA ARG A 162 -14.15 -16.63 -1.47
C ARG A 162 -14.08 -17.15 -0.03
N ARG A 163 -13.65 -18.39 0.16
CA ARG A 163 -13.44 -18.98 1.49
C ARG A 163 -12.30 -18.27 2.22
N THR A 164 -11.20 -18.04 1.54
CA THR A 164 -10.02 -17.32 2.07
C THR A 164 -10.39 -15.90 2.45
N GLU A 165 -11.03 -15.15 1.54
CA GLU A 165 -11.50 -13.78 1.79
C GLU A 165 -12.33 -13.72 3.08
N ARG A 166 -13.40 -14.51 3.19
CA ARG A 166 -14.29 -14.51 4.36
C ARG A 166 -13.58 -14.89 5.66
N ALA A 167 -12.66 -15.87 5.60
CA ALA A 167 -11.91 -16.29 6.77
C ALA A 167 -11.00 -15.18 7.29
N LEU A 168 -10.34 -14.45 6.39
CA LEU A 168 -9.47 -13.32 6.73
C LEU A 168 -10.26 -12.14 7.26
N GLU A 169 -11.35 -11.75 6.61
CA GLU A 169 -12.22 -10.67 7.09
C GLU A 169 -12.74 -10.95 8.51
N LYS A 170 -13.23 -12.16 8.77
CA LYS A 170 -13.68 -12.56 10.11
C LYS A 170 -12.54 -12.51 11.14
N LYS A 171 -11.36 -13.01 10.79
CA LYS A 171 -10.18 -13.01 11.66
C LYS A 171 -9.72 -11.58 11.98
N TRP A 172 -9.70 -10.70 10.98
CA TRP A 172 -9.28 -9.32 11.17
C TRP A 172 -10.31 -8.51 11.95
N ALA A 173 -11.61 -8.70 11.71
CA ALA A 173 -12.67 -8.09 12.50
C ALA A 173 -12.59 -8.50 13.98
N SER A 174 -12.26 -9.77 14.29
CA SER A 174 -12.10 -10.23 15.68
C SER A 174 -10.90 -9.61 16.41
N LYS A 175 -9.95 -9.03 15.67
CA LYS A 175 -8.79 -8.30 16.21
C LYS A 175 -9.04 -6.79 16.33
N GLY A 176 -10.27 -6.32 16.11
CA GLY A 176 -10.63 -4.91 16.22
C GLY A 176 -10.25 -4.06 15.01
N TYR A 177 -9.82 -4.68 13.92
CA TYR A 177 -9.60 -3.94 12.68
C TYR A 177 -10.96 -3.49 12.13
N ALA A 178 -11.12 -2.18 11.98
CA ALA A 178 -12.39 -1.58 11.58
C ALA A 178 -12.89 -2.19 10.27
N PRO A 179 -14.19 -2.57 10.19
CA PRO A 179 -14.77 -3.01 8.94
C PRO A 179 -14.67 -1.86 7.93
N MET A 180 -14.13 -2.17 6.75
CA MET A 180 -14.12 -1.24 5.64
C MET A 180 -15.50 -1.14 5.01
N HIS A 181 -15.76 -0.03 4.33
CA HIS A 181 -16.94 0.09 3.50
C HIS A 181 -16.98 -1.05 2.48
N SER A 182 -18.17 -1.59 2.22
CA SER A 182 -18.36 -2.74 1.33
C SER A 182 -17.81 -2.52 -0.08
N GLU A 183 -17.68 -1.27 -0.49
CA GLU A 183 -17.31 -0.81 -1.84
C GLU A 183 -15.81 -0.72 -2.10
N ASP A 184 -14.95 -0.69 -1.05
CA ASP A 184 -13.52 -0.39 -1.22
C ASP A 184 -12.77 -1.39 -2.12
N GLY A 185 -13.16 -2.67 -2.10
CA GLY A 185 -12.59 -3.67 -3.01
C GLY A 185 -12.98 -3.45 -4.47
N GLU A 186 -14.18 -2.96 -4.74
CA GLU A 186 -14.64 -2.59 -6.08
C GLU A 186 -13.99 -1.30 -6.54
N VAL A 187 -13.87 -0.32 -5.65
CA VAL A 187 -13.18 0.95 -5.93
C VAL A 187 -11.72 0.70 -6.27
N LEU A 188 -11.03 -0.18 -5.53
CA LEU A 188 -9.66 -0.57 -5.87
C LEU A 188 -9.60 -1.26 -7.23
N ARG A 189 -10.50 -2.21 -7.51
CA ARG A 189 -10.59 -2.88 -8.81
C ARG A 189 -10.81 -1.90 -9.96
N GLU A 190 -11.68 -0.92 -9.78
CA GLU A 190 -11.93 0.12 -10.79
C GLU A 190 -10.70 1.04 -10.97
N ALA A 191 -9.99 1.37 -9.89
CA ALA A 191 -8.74 2.12 -9.96
C ALA A 191 -7.67 1.34 -10.75
N LEU A 192 -7.58 0.03 -10.51
CA LEU A 192 -6.68 -0.86 -11.25
C LEU A 192 -7.02 -0.92 -12.75
N LYS A 193 -8.29 -0.96 -13.12
CA LYS A 193 -8.73 -0.96 -14.52
C LYS A 193 -8.44 0.36 -15.22
N LYS A 194 -8.72 1.50 -14.56
CA LYS A 194 -8.50 2.83 -15.15
C LYS A 194 -7.05 3.16 -15.42
N ALA A 195 -6.15 2.71 -14.55
CA ALA A 195 -4.72 2.96 -14.70
C ALA A 195 -4.07 2.19 -15.87
N GLY A 196 -4.74 1.21 -16.48
CA GLY A 196 -4.26 0.48 -17.65
C GLY A 196 -4.90 0.86 -18.96
N THR A 197 -5.73 1.88 -18.95
CA THR A 197 -6.38 2.41 -20.15
C THR A 197 -5.73 3.71 -20.64
N THR A 198 -4.66 4.14 -20.04
CA THR A 198 -3.76 5.21 -20.51
C THR A 198 -2.42 4.62 -20.87
#